data_67211173f84b954aaa931b01a1558156
#
_entry.id   67211173f84b954aaa931b01a1558156
#
_cell.length_a   1.000
_cell.length_b   1.000
_cell.length_c   1.000
_cell.angle_alpha   90.00
_cell.angle_beta   90.00
_cell.angle_gamma   90.00
#
_symmetry.space_group_name_H-M   'P 1'
#
loop_
_entity.id
_entity.type
_entity.pdbx_description
1 polymer ?
#
loop_
_entity_poly.entity_id
_entity_poly.type
_entity_poly.pdbx_seq_one_letter_code
_entity_poly.pdbx_strand_id
1 'polypeptide(L)'
;MATQSSFDVTSNVDLQEVDNALNQARKEVAQRYDFKGSKASIDFDQKESKLILAADDDFKLNALWEIVSTRLVRRNVPVKNLSRGPAQPAANSTVRQEIALQQGIPTEKAKDIVKFIKESKLKKVQASIQGDQLRITSGSKDDLQEVMRLLREQDFLQIVQIGRAHV
;
A
#
# COMPACT_ATOMS: atom_id res chain seq x y z
N MET A 1 -10.47 27.49 26.80
CA MET A 1 -9.40 26.77 26.08
C MET A 1 -9.91 26.22 24.78
N ALA A 2 -9.22 26.50 23.71
CA ALA A 2 -9.58 25.94 22.43
C ALA A 2 -9.30 24.44 22.44
N THR A 3 -10.30 23.63 22.14
CA THR A 3 -10.13 22.18 21.99
C THR A 3 -9.44 21.91 20.65
N GLN A 4 -8.32 21.22 20.69
CA GLN A 4 -7.66 20.82 19.45
C GLN A 4 -8.31 19.56 18.89
N SER A 5 -8.49 19.54 17.60
CA SER A 5 -8.91 18.36 16.86
C SER A 5 -7.72 17.80 16.09
N SER A 6 -7.77 16.51 15.79
CA SER A 6 -6.68 15.87 15.06
C SER A 6 -7.21 14.78 14.13
N PHE A 7 -6.40 14.43 13.15
CA PHE A 7 -6.58 13.19 12.38
C PHE A 7 -5.22 12.58 12.10
N ASP A 8 -5.20 11.30 11.82
CA ASP A 8 -3.97 10.57 11.51
C ASP A 8 -3.91 10.25 10.03
N VAL A 9 -2.72 10.39 9.46
CA VAL A 9 -2.40 9.97 8.09
C VAL A 9 -1.57 8.69 8.22
N THR A 10 -2.06 7.60 7.68
CA THR A 10 -1.45 6.28 7.81
C THR A 10 -1.34 5.59 6.46
N SER A 11 -0.54 4.55 6.43
CA SER A 11 -0.45 3.66 5.26
C SER A 11 -0.45 2.23 5.77
N ASN A 12 -1.60 1.81 6.33
CA ASN A 12 -1.76 0.48 6.89
C ASN A 12 -2.38 -0.46 5.86
N VAL A 13 -1.82 -1.66 5.78
CA VAL A 13 -2.36 -2.74 4.96
C VAL A 13 -2.81 -3.84 5.89
N ASP A 14 -4.05 -4.30 5.70
CA ASP A 14 -4.58 -5.43 6.46
C ASP A 14 -4.00 -6.73 5.90
N LEU A 15 -3.12 -7.37 6.67
CA LEU A 15 -2.44 -8.59 6.25
C LEU A 15 -3.42 -9.75 6.02
N GLN A 16 -4.54 -9.79 6.76
CA GLN A 16 -5.56 -10.78 6.53
C GLN A 16 -6.20 -10.62 5.15
N GLU A 17 -6.43 -9.39 4.73
CA GLU A 17 -6.97 -9.12 3.39
C GLU A 17 -5.97 -9.46 2.29
N VAL A 18 -4.67 -9.27 2.54
CA VAL A 18 -3.63 -9.75 1.62
C VAL A 18 -3.74 -11.27 1.47
N ASP A 19 -3.81 -11.98 2.58
CA ASP A 19 -3.91 -13.44 2.56
C ASP A 19 -5.16 -13.93 1.83
N ASN A 20 -6.30 -13.29 2.09
CA ASN A 20 -7.57 -13.60 1.40
C ASN A 20 -7.45 -13.39 -0.11
N ALA A 21 -6.84 -12.27 -0.51
CA ALA A 21 -6.63 -11.96 -1.92
C ALA A 21 -5.73 -13.01 -2.61
N LEU A 22 -4.66 -13.41 -1.93
CA LEU A 22 -3.75 -14.43 -2.48
C LEU A 22 -4.40 -15.78 -2.59
N ASN A 23 -5.26 -16.15 -1.62
CA ASN A 23 -6.02 -17.39 -1.72
C ASN A 23 -6.98 -17.37 -2.91
N GLN A 24 -7.62 -16.24 -3.18
CA GLN A 24 -8.47 -16.09 -4.35
C GLN A 24 -7.67 -16.15 -5.65
N ALA A 25 -6.48 -15.53 -5.66
CA ALA A 25 -5.59 -15.59 -6.81
C ALA A 25 -5.15 -17.03 -7.09
N ARG A 26 -4.80 -17.79 -6.06
CA ARG A 26 -4.41 -19.19 -6.21
C ARG A 26 -5.54 -20.02 -6.80
N LYS A 27 -6.78 -19.79 -6.38
CA LYS A 27 -7.95 -20.48 -6.92
C LYS A 27 -8.16 -20.12 -8.39
N GLU A 28 -8.01 -18.86 -8.75
CA GLU A 28 -8.16 -18.42 -10.13
C GLU A 28 -7.10 -19.07 -11.02
N VAL A 29 -5.83 -19.08 -10.59
CA VAL A 29 -4.74 -19.73 -11.32
C VAL A 29 -5.05 -21.23 -11.54
N ALA A 30 -5.53 -21.92 -10.51
CA ALA A 30 -5.85 -23.34 -10.60
C ALA A 30 -6.97 -23.64 -11.61
N GLN A 31 -7.84 -22.66 -11.86
CA GLN A 31 -8.97 -22.82 -12.77
C GLN A 31 -8.70 -22.32 -14.18
N ARG A 32 -7.65 -21.53 -14.38
CA ARG A 32 -7.35 -20.92 -15.69
C ARG A 32 -6.66 -21.90 -16.61
N TYR A 33 -7.17 -22.00 -17.83
CA TYR A 33 -6.63 -22.90 -18.84
C TYR A 33 -5.17 -22.56 -19.20
N ASP A 34 -4.84 -21.27 -19.27
CA ASP A 34 -3.49 -20.82 -19.61
C ASP A 34 -2.43 -21.14 -18.56
N PHE A 35 -2.85 -21.54 -17.35
CA PHE A 35 -1.95 -22.00 -16.28
C PHE A 35 -1.99 -23.52 -16.08
N LYS A 36 -2.68 -24.24 -16.91
CA LYS A 36 -2.77 -25.69 -16.80
C LYS A 36 -1.37 -26.30 -16.97
N GLY A 37 -0.94 -27.10 -15.98
CA GLY A 37 0.40 -27.68 -16.00
C GLY A 37 1.53 -26.70 -15.67
N SER A 38 1.20 -25.46 -15.35
CA SER A 38 2.20 -24.43 -15.00
C SER A 38 2.78 -24.68 -13.62
N LYS A 39 4.03 -24.25 -13.44
CA LYS A 39 4.73 -24.28 -12.15
C LYS A 39 4.48 -23.00 -11.35
N ALA A 40 3.42 -22.25 -11.66
CA ALA A 40 3.11 -21.00 -10.99
C ALA A 40 2.84 -21.21 -9.51
N SER A 41 3.40 -20.35 -8.67
CA SER A 41 3.17 -20.37 -7.23
C SER A 41 3.08 -18.95 -6.67
N ILE A 42 2.33 -18.83 -5.58
CA ILE A 42 2.11 -17.56 -4.88
C ILE A 42 2.34 -17.82 -3.40
N ASP A 43 3.35 -17.18 -2.82
CA ASP A 43 3.67 -17.31 -1.41
C ASP A 43 3.68 -15.93 -0.74
N PHE A 44 3.40 -15.90 0.55
CA PHE A 44 3.40 -14.67 1.34
C PHE A 44 4.28 -14.88 2.57
N ASP A 45 5.36 -14.10 2.65
CA ASP A 45 6.24 -14.05 3.80
C ASP A 45 5.81 -12.86 4.67
N GLN A 46 5.02 -13.14 5.71
CA GLN A 46 4.51 -12.09 6.59
C GLN A 46 5.61 -11.42 7.41
N LYS A 47 6.62 -12.17 7.81
CA LYS A 47 7.76 -11.64 8.58
C LYS A 47 8.52 -10.58 7.81
N GLU A 48 8.79 -10.85 6.54
CA GLU A 48 9.56 -9.95 5.68
C GLU A 48 8.67 -8.98 4.92
N SER A 49 7.35 -9.07 5.09
CA SER A 49 6.36 -8.25 4.39
C SER A 49 6.58 -8.30 2.89
N LYS A 50 6.62 -9.49 2.32
CA LYS A 50 6.82 -9.65 0.88
C LYS A 50 6.02 -10.81 0.33
N LEU A 51 5.61 -10.65 -0.93
CA LEU A 51 5.01 -11.71 -1.72
C LEU A 51 6.10 -12.33 -2.58
N ILE A 52 6.00 -13.64 -2.81
CA ILE A 52 6.95 -14.36 -3.65
C ILE A 52 6.14 -15.04 -4.74
N LEU A 53 6.37 -14.60 -5.99
CA LEU A 53 5.74 -15.20 -7.15
C LEU A 53 6.77 -16.01 -7.93
N ALA A 54 6.37 -17.16 -8.41
CA ALA A 54 7.20 -17.96 -9.31
C ALA A 54 6.34 -18.45 -10.48
N ALA A 55 6.94 -18.54 -11.65
CA ALA A 55 6.25 -19.01 -12.84
C ALA A 55 7.23 -19.62 -13.82
N ASP A 56 6.71 -20.20 -14.90
CA ASP A 56 7.53 -20.91 -15.89
C ASP A 56 8.47 -19.98 -16.65
N ASP A 57 8.04 -18.75 -16.91
CA ASP A 57 8.81 -17.76 -17.66
C ASP A 57 8.30 -16.35 -17.32
N ASP A 58 8.92 -15.32 -17.92
CA ASP A 58 8.56 -13.93 -17.66
C ASP A 58 7.13 -13.61 -18.10
N PHE A 59 6.69 -14.20 -19.19
CA PHE A 59 5.32 -14.00 -19.69
C PHE A 59 4.29 -14.52 -18.69
N LYS A 60 4.49 -15.73 -18.17
CA LYS A 60 3.61 -16.31 -17.15
C LYS A 60 3.70 -15.55 -15.85
N LEU A 61 4.89 -15.07 -15.49
CA LEU A 61 5.08 -14.28 -14.27
C LEU A 61 4.27 -12.98 -14.34
N ASN A 62 4.27 -12.29 -15.46
CA ASN A 62 3.49 -11.08 -15.64
C ASN A 62 1.99 -11.37 -15.60
N ALA A 63 1.55 -12.47 -16.21
CA ALA A 63 0.15 -12.89 -16.13
C ALA A 63 -0.27 -13.21 -14.70
N LEU A 64 0.62 -13.87 -13.95
CA LEU A 64 0.41 -14.16 -12.54
C LEU A 64 0.29 -12.88 -11.70
N TRP A 65 1.17 -11.91 -11.96
CA TRP A 65 1.11 -10.62 -11.30
C TRP A 65 -0.21 -9.89 -11.56
N GLU A 66 -0.73 -9.93 -12.78
CA GLU A 66 -2.02 -9.31 -13.10
C GLU A 66 -3.15 -9.91 -12.26
N ILE A 67 -3.15 -11.23 -12.10
CA ILE A 67 -4.16 -11.91 -11.29
C ILE A 67 -4.03 -11.48 -9.83
N VAL A 68 -2.81 -11.52 -9.31
CA VAL A 68 -2.53 -11.19 -7.89
C VAL A 68 -2.89 -9.73 -7.60
N SER A 69 -2.43 -8.81 -8.44
CA SER A 69 -2.68 -7.38 -8.23
C SER A 69 -4.15 -7.04 -8.32
N THR A 70 -4.88 -7.64 -9.24
CA THR A 70 -6.33 -7.44 -9.36
C THR A 70 -7.06 -7.88 -8.09
N ARG A 71 -6.70 -9.04 -7.54
CA ARG A 71 -7.33 -9.52 -6.31
C ARG A 71 -6.99 -8.66 -5.11
N LEU A 72 -5.74 -8.19 -5.03
CA LEU A 72 -5.32 -7.29 -3.95
C LEU A 72 -6.09 -5.97 -3.99
N VAL A 73 -6.21 -5.37 -5.17
CA VAL A 73 -6.95 -4.09 -5.32
C VAL A 73 -8.41 -4.26 -4.93
N ARG A 74 -9.04 -5.38 -5.30
CA ARG A 74 -10.42 -5.67 -4.90
C ARG A 74 -10.61 -5.81 -3.40
N ARG A 75 -9.52 -6.11 -2.68
CA ARG A 75 -9.52 -6.22 -1.21
C ARG A 75 -8.95 -4.98 -0.53
N ASN A 76 -8.93 -3.85 -1.24
CA ASN A 76 -8.47 -2.56 -0.73
C ASN A 76 -6.98 -2.53 -0.37
N VAL A 77 -6.18 -3.36 -1.03
CA VAL A 77 -4.73 -3.30 -0.95
C VAL A 77 -4.22 -2.59 -2.21
N PRO A 78 -3.81 -1.32 -2.12
CA PRO A 78 -3.42 -0.57 -3.32
C PRO A 78 -2.14 -1.10 -3.95
N VAL A 79 -2.08 -1.09 -5.28
CA VAL A 79 -0.88 -1.52 -6.02
C VAL A 79 0.35 -0.72 -5.62
N LYS A 80 0.17 0.54 -5.24
CA LYS A 80 1.30 1.39 -4.85
C LYS A 80 1.97 0.99 -3.53
N ASN A 81 1.30 0.18 -2.72
CA ASN A 81 1.92 -0.44 -1.56
C ASN A 81 2.79 -1.63 -1.93
N LEU A 82 2.80 -2.01 -3.20
CA LEU A 82 3.51 -3.18 -3.70
C LEU A 82 4.64 -2.74 -4.62
N SER A 83 5.85 -3.18 -4.32
CA SER A 83 7.04 -2.86 -5.11
C SER A 83 7.63 -4.14 -5.68
N ARG A 84 7.52 -4.30 -7.01
CA ARG A 84 8.05 -5.47 -7.70
C ARG A 84 9.57 -5.38 -7.80
N GLY A 85 10.26 -6.40 -7.29
CA GLY A 85 11.69 -6.55 -7.51
C GLY A 85 11.99 -7.13 -8.89
N PRO A 86 13.27 -7.39 -9.19
CA PRO A 86 13.65 -8.00 -10.46
C PRO A 86 13.22 -9.47 -10.52
N ALA A 87 12.87 -9.94 -11.71
CA ALA A 87 12.63 -11.34 -11.95
C ALA A 87 13.99 -12.06 -11.98
N GLN A 88 14.11 -13.17 -11.25
CA GLN A 88 15.35 -13.90 -11.12
C GLN A 88 15.15 -15.36 -11.52
N PRO A 89 16.15 -15.98 -12.17
CA PRO A 89 16.10 -17.42 -12.41
C PRO A 89 15.99 -18.19 -11.10
N ALA A 90 15.19 -19.25 -11.11
CA ALA A 90 14.96 -20.09 -9.95
C ALA A 90 15.07 -21.56 -10.33
N ALA A 91 14.92 -22.45 -9.34
CA ALA A 91 15.00 -23.88 -9.55
C ALA A 91 14.02 -24.39 -10.61
N ASN A 92 14.37 -25.48 -11.26
CA ASN A 92 13.52 -26.18 -12.26
C ASN A 92 13.13 -25.29 -13.45
N SER A 93 14.07 -24.45 -13.89
CA SER A 93 13.88 -23.56 -15.04
C SER A 93 12.70 -22.59 -14.87
N THR A 94 12.41 -22.21 -13.63
CA THR A 94 11.38 -21.19 -13.33
C THR A 94 12.01 -19.83 -13.14
N VAL A 95 11.17 -18.79 -13.08
CA VAL A 95 11.56 -17.44 -12.67
C VAL A 95 10.82 -17.08 -11.39
N ARG A 96 11.47 -16.32 -10.55
CA ARG A 96 10.97 -15.91 -9.23
C ARG A 96 11.05 -14.41 -9.09
N GLN A 97 10.07 -13.83 -8.44
CA GLN A 97 10.04 -12.39 -8.16
C GLN A 97 9.57 -12.15 -6.74
N GLU A 98 10.29 -11.32 -6.03
CA GLU A 98 9.87 -10.84 -4.72
C GLU A 98 9.19 -9.49 -4.88
N ILE A 99 8.07 -9.31 -4.18
CA ILE A 99 7.28 -8.10 -4.21
C ILE A 99 7.17 -7.59 -2.79
N ALA A 100 7.81 -6.44 -2.52
CA ALA A 100 7.79 -5.85 -1.20
C ALA A 100 6.43 -5.22 -0.93
N LEU A 101 5.87 -5.48 0.26
CA LEU A 101 4.63 -4.88 0.72
C LEU A 101 4.97 -3.73 1.66
N GLN A 102 4.72 -2.51 1.21
CA GLN A 102 5.00 -1.31 2.00
C GLN A 102 3.93 -1.14 3.08
N GLN A 103 4.35 -1.12 4.33
CA GLN A 103 3.50 -0.78 5.46
C GLN A 103 4.06 0.47 6.14
N GLY A 104 3.15 1.34 6.58
CA GLY A 104 3.54 2.60 7.16
C GLY A 104 3.97 3.63 6.12
N ILE A 105 4.16 4.87 6.54
CA ILE A 105 4.60 5.95 5.67
C ILE A 105 6.12 6.05 5.76
N PRO A 106 6.85 5.90 4.63
CA PRO A 106 8.30 6.09 4.65
C PRO A 106 8.66 7.50 5.14
N THR A 107 9.78 7.63 5.84
CA THR A 107 10.20 8.92 6.41
C THR A 107 10.27 10.03 5.37
N GLU A 108 10.76 9.72 4.17
CA GLU A 108 10.85 10.70 3.08
C GLU A 108 9.47 11.22 2.67
N LYS A 109 8.48 10.32 2.53
CA LYS A 109 7.09 10.71 2.22
C LYS A 109 6.48 11.52 3.34
N ALA A 110 6.75 11.14 4.60
CA ALA A 110 6.26 11.88 5.75
C ALA A 110 6.78 13.32 5.73
N LYS A 111 8.06 13.50 5.44
CA LYS A 111 8.65 14.83 5.32
C LYS A 111 8.05 15.64 4.18
N ASP A 112 7.77 15.01 3.05
CA ASP A 112 7.14 15.67 1.90
C ASP A 112 5.73 16.16 2.27
N ILE A 113 4.97 15.35 3.00
CA ILE A 113 3.62 15.72 3.45
C ILE A 113 3.69 16.89 4.43
N VAL A 114 4.61 16.84 5.39
CA VAL A 114 4.81 17.93 6.35
C VAL A 114 5.15 19.24 5.62
N LYS A 115 6.05 19.18 4.65
CA LYS A 115 6.43 20.34 3.85
C LYS A 115 5.24 20.88 3.06
N PHE A 116 4.47 20.01 2.44
CA PHE A 116 3.26 20.38 1.71
C PHE A 116 2.27 21.13 2.61
N ILE A 117 2.06 20.64 3.83
CA ILE A 117 1.15 21.28 4.79
C ILE A 117 1.69 22.66 5.20
N LYS A 118 2.99 22.78 5.45
CA LYS A 118 3.60 24.08 5.80
C LYS A 118 3.47 25.09 4.69
N GLU A 119 3.53 24.67 3.43
CA GLU A 119 3.42 25.54 2.26
C GLU A 119 1.97 25.89 1.93
N SER A 120 0.98 25.24 2.54
CA SER A 120 -0.43 25.41 2.25
C SER A 120 -1.07 26.68 2.81
N LYS A 121 -0.31 27.50 3.54
CA LYS A 121 -0.77 28.75 4.18
C LYS A 121 -1.78 28.55 5.32
N LEU A 122 -2.02 27.33 5.76
CA LEU A 122 -2.88 27.04 6.90
C LEU A 122 -2.05 27.09 8.19
N LYS A 123 -1.89 28.30 8.72
CA LYS A 123 -0.96 28.59 9.82
C LYS A 123 -1.34 27.92 11.15
N LYS A 124 -2.61 27.57 11.32
CA LYS A 124 -3.10 26.97 12.57
C LYS A 124 -2.98 25.45 12.57
N VAL A 125 -2.47 24.87 11.52
CA VAL A 125 -2.32 23.43 11.37
C VAL A 125 -0.90 23.01 11.68
N GLN A 126 -0.75 21.96 12.49
CA GLN A 126 0.54 21.39 12.84
C GLN A 126 0.57 19.92 12.42
N ALA A 127 1.72 19.49 11.91
CA ALA A 127 1.94 18.11 11.52
C ALA A 127 3.09 17.54 12.33
N SER A 128 2.89 16.35 12.88
CA SER A 128 3.88 15.65 13.70
C SER A 128 4.09 14.24 13.15
N ILE A 129 5.35 13.88 12.92
CA ILE A 129 5.71 12.53 12.51
C ILE A 129 5.75 11.65 13.76
N GLN A 130 4.94 10.58 13.78
CA GLN A 130 4.86 9.64 14.89
C GLN A 130 5.11 8.23 14.38
N GLY A 131 6.37 7.78 14.44
CA GLY A 131 6.74 6.49 13.90
C GLY A 131 6.57 6.45 12.39
N ASP A 132 5.68 5.60 11.92
CA ASP A 132 5.37 5.42 10.50
C ASP A 132 4.05 6.09 10.07
N GLN A 133 3.56 7.03 10.88
CA GLN A 133 2.34 7.78 10.58
C GLN A 133 2.52 9.27 10.90
N LEU A 134 1.55 10.06 10.47
CA LEU A 134 1.52 11.50 10.75
C LEU A 134 0.27 11.85 11.54
N ARG A 135 0.43 12.72 12.52
CA ARG A 135 -0.71 13.32 13.21
C ARG A 135 -0.82 14.78 12.83
N ILE A 136 -1.99 15.16 12.36
CA ILE A 136 -2.31 16.53 11.95
C ILE A 136 -3.26 17.11 12.99
N THR A 137 -2.89 18.24 13.60
CA THR A 137 -3.69 18.87 14.65
C THR A 137 -3.99 20.32 14.29
N SER A 138 -5.14 20.80 14.77
CA SER A 138 -5.51 22.22 14.66
C SER A 138 -6.59 22.55 15.67
N GLY A 139 -6.61 23.79 16.14
CA GLY A 139 -7.73 24.35 16.90
C GLY A 139 -8.94 24.67 16.02
N SER A 140 -8.76 24.66 14.70
CA SER A 140 -9.82 24.96 13.72
C SER A 140 -10.20 23.69 12.97
N LYS A 141 -11.45 23.24 13.14
CA LYS A 141 -11.98 22.09 12.41
C LYS A 141 -12.05 22.37 10.90
N ASP A 142 -12.33 23.62 10.53
CA ASP A 142 -12.39 24.00 9.11
C ASP A 142 -11.03 23.87 8.45
N ASP A 143 -9.95 24.25 9.15
CA ASP A 143 -8.59 24.11 8.64
C ASP A 143 -8.21 22.62 8.50
N LEU A 144 -8.63 21.77 9.44
CA LEU A 144 -8.39 20.33 9.32
C LEU A 144 -9.10 19.73 8.11
N GLN A 145 -10.35 20.13 7.86
CA GLN A 145 -11.10 19.67 6.68
C GLN A 145 -10.41 20.13 5.40
N GLU A 146 -9.89 21.35 5.38
CA GLU A 146 -9.17 21.87 4.22
C GLU A 146 -7.89 21.09 3.95
N VAL A 147 -7.13 20.75 5.01
CA VAL A 147 -5.93 19.93 4.86
C VAL A 147 -6.27 18.55 4.32
N MET A 148 -7.33 17.93 4.84
CA MET A 148 -7.78 16.64 4.34
C MET A 148 -8.10 16.71 2.84
N ARG A 149 -8.80 17.76 2.42
CA ARG A 149 -9.14 17.99 1.01
C ARG A 149 -7.88 18.13 0.17
N LEU A 150 -6.93 18.96 0.61
CA LEU A 150 -5.68 19.20 -0.10
C LEU A 150 -4.85 17.92 -0.23
N LEU A 151 -4.78 17.12 0.84
CA LEU A 151 -4.04 15.85 0.80
C LEU A 151 -4.68 14.86 -0.16
N ARG A 152 -6.02 14.84 -0.26
CA ARG A 152 -6.72 13.97 -1.19
C ARG A 152 -6.50 14.35 -2.65
N GLU A 153 -6.25 15.62 -2.93
CA GLU A 153 -5.96 16.10 -4.27
C GLU A 153 -4.53 15.79 -4.73
N GLN A 154 -3.64 15.45 -3.80
CA GLN A 154 -2.25 15.15 -4.10
C GLN A 154 -2.03 13.64 -4.26
N ASP A 155 -0.92 13.27 -4.89
CA ASP A 155 -0.57 11.88 -5.12
C ASP A 155 -0.27 11.10 -3.84
N PHE A 156 -0.21 11.77 -2.69
CA PHE A 156 0.06 11.11 -1.41
C PHE A 156 -0.95 10.01 -1.09
N LEU A 157 -2.23 10.20 -1.46
CA LEU A 157 -3.29 9.25 -1.13
C LEU A 157 -3.20 7.92 -1.84
N GLN A 158 -2.30 7.77 -2.78
CA GLN A 158 -2.10 6.49 -3.43
C GLN A 158 -1.45 5.46 -2.50
N ILE A 159 -0.79 5.94 -1.44
CA ILE A 159 -0.14 5.09 -0.45
C ILE A 159 -0.53 5.43 0.99
N VAL A 160 -1.31 6.50 1.21
CA VAL A 160 -1.69 6.93 2.56
C VAL A 160 -3.20 6.94 2.73
N GLN A 161 -3.65 6.70 3.96
CA GLN A 161 -5.05 6.73 4.33
C GLN A 161 -5.25 7.82 5.39
N ILE A 162 -6.33 8.57 5.24
CA ILE A 162 -6.68 9.60 6.20
C ILE A 162 -7.76 9.03 7.12
N GLY A 163 -7.42 8.95 8.41
CA GLY A 163 -8.35 8.49 9.43
C GLY A 163 -9.42 9.54 9.74
N ARG A 164 -10.39 9.15 10.56
CA ARG A 164 -11.40 10.08 11.03
C ARG A 164 -10.77 11.12 11.95
N ALA A 165 -11.27 12.35 11.88
CA ALA A 165 -10.83 13.38 12.80
C ALA A 165 -11.27 13.05 14.23
N HIS A 166 -10.34 13.19 15.16
CA HIS A 166 -10.61 13.05 16.58
C HIS A 166 -10.78 14.42 17.19
N VAL A 167 -11.82 14.56 17.98
CA VAL A 167 -12.15 15.82 18.64
C VAL A 167 -11.73 15.78 20.10
#